data_45d4d5cd1db10fb1c30c666ef9f62b30
#
_entry.id   45d4d5cd1db10fb1c30c666ef9f62b30
#
_cell.length_a   1.000
_cell.length_b   1.000
_cell.length_c   1.000
_cell.angle_alpha   90.00
_cell.angle_beta   90.00
_cell.angle_gamma   90.00
#
_symmetry.space_group_name_H-M   'P 1'
#
loop_
_entity.id
_entity.type
_entity.pdbx_description
1 polymer ?
#
loop_
_entity_poly.entity_id
_entity_poly.type
_entity_poly.pdbx_seq_one_letter_code
_entity_poly.pdbx_strand_id
1 'polypeptide(L)'
;MSNQMTIYDISKKAGVSIATVSRVLNGSSNVKPKTRKKVMDIIDQYGYKPNAFARGLGLNSMKTIGILCADSSDLYLAKAVYFIERNLRENEYNSVLCCTGYEVEDKKESLKLLLSQHVDSVVMVGSNFILNDAEENQYIKDAAESIPIMLLNADYDAPNVYCTLCDDFKATQDATEALIKSGIDDILYLYNSRSYSGQKKLAGYQSAYLANDKLVNKDYQQCFEGSHEDIEGVTAFVQKLWDDGLRFKAIVTSEDFLAVGATKFAKANKLSIPKDLQIIGYNDSVLTLCSEPSLTSVNNRLEDMCIQLVKTLIGTLSGTEMPQKTIFSGELIKRGSTDI
;
A
#
# COMPACT_ATOMS: atom_id res chain seq x y z
N MET A 1 -40.76 -16.62 -0.86
CA MET A 1 -40.14 -15.26 -0.74
C MET A 1 -40.38 -14.82 0.68
N SER A 2 -39.35 -14.75 1.54
CA SER A 2 -39.47 -14.28 2.91
C SER A 2 -39.78 -12.77 2.84
N ASN A 3 -40.92 -12.37 3.43
CA ASN A 3 -41.36 -11.00 3.49
C ASN A 3 -40.43 -10.25 4.48
N GLN A 4 -39.30 -9.73 3.96
CA GLN A 4 -38.29 -9.07 4.79
C GLN A 4 -38.90 -7.75 5.31
N MET A 5 -38.93 -7.60 6.65
CA MET A 5 -39.48 -6.42 7.33
C MET A 5 -38.78 -5.15 6.82
N THR A 6 -39.56 -4.11 6.50
CA THR A 6 -39.06 -2.82 6.01
C THR A 6 -39.14 -1.75 7.07
N ILE A 7 -38.52 -0.59 6.88
CA ILE A 7 -38.64 0.59 7.76
C ILE A 7 -40.10 1.09 7.82
N TYR A 8 -40.85 0.90 6.73
CA TYR A 8 -42.28 1.23 6.66
C TYR A 8 -43.08 0.36 7.62
N ASP A 9 -42.78 -0.94 7.69
CA ASP A 9 -43.45 -1.89 8.58
C ASP A 9 -43.13 -1.59 10.05
N ILE A 10 -41.88 -1.25 10.37
CA ILE A 10 -41.47 -0.80 11.72
C ILE A 10 -42.22 0.48 12.09
N SER A 11 -42.27 1.48 11.22
CA SER A 11 -42.97 2.73 11.39
C SER A 11 -44.50 2.50 11.72
N LYS A 12 -45.12 1.63 10.93
CA LYS A 12 -46.54 1.28 11.10
C LYS A 12 -46.78 0.56 12.42
N LYS A 13 -45.95 -0.42 12.79
CA LYS A 13 -46.06 -1.18 14.05
C LYS A 13 -45.77 -0.31 15.29
N ALA A 14 -44.79 0.59 15.19
CA ALA A 14 -44.46 1.50 16.26
C ALA A 14 -45.41 2.68 16.39
N GLY A 15 -46.25 2.94 15.38
CA GLY A 15 -47.18 4.10 15.36
C GLY A 15 -46.41 5.43 15.35
N VAL A 16 -45.28 5.49 14.66
CA VAL A 16 -44.47 6.71 14.53
C VAL A 16 -44.12 6.94 13.07
N SER A 17 -43.63 8.14 12.71
CA SER A 17 -43.23 8.42 11.35
C SER A 17 -41.91 7.66 11.00
N ILE A 18 -41.68 7.41 9.69
CA ILE A 18 -40.44 6.84 9.19
C ILE A 18 -39.22 7.66 9.63
N ALA A 19 -39.34 9.00 9.60
CA ALA A 19 -38.34 9.92 10.11
C ALA A 19 -37.99 9.68 11.59
N THR A 20 -38.99 9.32 12.42
CA THR A 20 -38.78 8.99 13.83
C THR A 20 -38.05 7.66 13.99
N VAL A 21 -38.40 6.63 13.19
CA VAL A 21 -37.67 5.35 13.17
C VAL A 21 -36.23 5.57 12.76
N SER A 22 -36.00 6.33 11.69
CA SER A 22 -34.65 6.68 11.21
C SER A 22 -33.81 7.39 12.28
N ARG A 23 -34.40 8.37 13.00
CA ARG A 23 -33.72 9.06 14.12
C ARG A 23 -33.39 8.11 15.27
N VAL A 24 -34.24 7.12 15.57
CA VAL A 24 -33.95 6.10 16.60
C VAL A 24 -32.78 5.23 16.16
N LEU A 25 -32.78 4.75 14.91
CA LEU A 25 -31.72 3.92 14.34
C LEU A 25 -30.35 4.64 14.27
N ASN A 26 -30.39 5.95 14.02
CA ASN A 26 -29.22 6.81 13.96
C ASN A 26 -28.76 7.38 15.32
N GLY A 27 -29.36 6.91 16.44
CA GLY A 27 -28.93 7.32 17.77
C GLY A 27 -29.30 8.76 18.17
N SER A 28 -30.11 9.49 17.37
CA SER A 28 -30.43 10.91 17.59
C SER A 28 -30.99 11.17 18.99
N SER A 29 -30.41 12.13 19.72
CA SER A 29 -30.89 12.56 21.06
C SER A 29 -32.27 13.18 21.04
N ASN A 30 -32.76 13.61 19.87
CA ASN A 30 -34.07 14.30 19.73
C ASN A 30 -35.29 13.36 19.74
N VAL A 31 -35.16 12.10 20.19
CA VAL A 31 -36.25 11.14 20.32
C VAL A 31 -36.50 10.82 21.79
N LYS A 32 -37.75 10.99 22.24
CA LYS A 32 -38.14 10.69 23.62
C LYS A 32 -37.81 9.25 24.02
N PRO A 33 -37.25 8.97 25.22
CA PRO A 33 -36.83 7.64 25.66
C PRO A 33 -37.88 6.56 25.47
N LYS A 34 -39.15 6.87 25.78
CA LYS A 34 -40.29 5.94 25.61
C LYS A 34 -40.53 5.55 24.16
N THR A 35 -40.37 6.50 23.22
CA THR A 35 -40.52 6.26 21.78
C THR A 35 -39.34 5.43 21.25
N ARG A 36 -38.11 5.75 21.70
CA ARG A 36 -36.90 4.99 21.36
C ARG A 36 -37.05 3.53 21.79
N LYS A 37 -37.43 3.29 23.05
CA LYS A 37 -37.62 1.92 23.56
C LYS A 37 -38.62 1.15 22.72
N LYS A 38 -39.83 1.75 22.44
CA LYS A 38 -40.89 1.11 21.64
C LYS A 38 -40.39 0.71 20.26
N VAL A 39 -39.62 1.55 19.57
CA VAL A 39 -39.09 1.26 18.25
C VAL A 39 -38.01 0.17 18.31
N MET A 40 -37.10 0.21 19.28
CA MET A 40 -36.09 -0.82 19.49
C MET A 40 -36.69 -2.19 19.81
N ASP A 41 -37.67 -2.27 20.70
CA ASP A 41 -38.36 -3.52 21.04
C ASP A 41 -39.01 -4.18 19.81
N ILE A 42 -39.54 -3.39 18.87
CA ILE A 42 -40.08 -3.90 17.60
C ILE A 42 -38.98 -4.37 16.66
N ILE A 43 -37.86 -3.61 16.55
CA ILE A 43 -36.71 -3.98 15.75
C ILE A 43 -36.18 -5.34 16.20
N ASP A 44 -36.00 -5.52 17.51
CA ASP A 44 -35.47 -6.75 18.11
C ASP A 44 -36.45 -7.91 17.93
N GLN A 45 -37.74 -7.67 18.14
CA GLN A 45 -38.79 -8.71 18.00
C GLN A 45 -38.86 -9.29 16.60
N TYR A 46 -38.66 -8.45 15.56
CA TYR A 46 -38.81 -8.87 14.18
C TYR A 46 -37.46 -9.10 13.46
N GLY A 47 -36.32 -8.94 14.15
CA GLY A 47 -34.99 -9.10 13.59
C GLY A 47 -34.73 -8.13 12.44
N TYR A 48 -35.33 -6.93 12.49
CA TYR A 48 -35.15 -5.94 11.42
C TYR A 48 -33.72 -5.43 11.41
N LYS A 49 -33.04 -5.65 10.29
CA LYS A 49 -31.71 -5.07 10.02
C LYS A 49 -31.91 -3.84 9.14
N PRO A 50 -31.49 -2.64 9.61
CA PRO A 50 -31.55 -1.43 8.79
C PRO A 50 -30.81 -1.66 7.48
N ASN A 51 -31.40 -1.26 6.36
CA ASN A 51 -30.69 -1.24 5.10
C ASN A 51 -29.52 -0.23 5.21
N ALA A 52 -28.28 -0.71 5.13
CA ALA A 52 -27.09 0.13 5.23
C ALA A 52 -27.12 1.27 4.19
N PHE A 53 -27.63 0.98 2.98
CA PHE A 53 -27.82 1.95 1.90
C PHE A 53 -28.77 3.10 2.29
N ALA A 54 -29.94 2.75 2.84
CA ALA A 54 -30.93 3.74 3.25
C ALA A 54 -30.44 4.59 4.45
N ARG A 55 -29.59 4.01 5.31
CA ARG A 55 -28.95 4.72 6.42
C ARG A 55 -27.85 5.65 5.93
N GLY A 56 -27.02 5.19 5.00
CA GLY A 56 -25.94 5.96 4.39
C GLY A 56 -26.44 7.22 3.67
N LEU A 57 -27.51 7.08 2.87
CA LEU A 57 -28.18 8.22 2.21
C LEU A 57 -28.67 9.28 3.22
N GLY A 58 -29.14 8.86 4.41
CA GLY A 58 -29.58 9.76 5.45
C GLY A 58 -28.47 10.45 6.24
N LEU A 59 -27.26 9.87 6.23
CA LEU A 59 -26.08 10.37 6.96
C LEU A 59 -25.05 11.02 6.02
N ASN A 60 -25.28 10.99 4.72
CA ASN A 60 -24.34 11.40 3.67
C ASN A 60 -22.98 10.70 3.79
N SER A 61 -22.95 9.46 4.30
CA SER A 61 -21.78 8.60 4.42
C SER A 61 -22.17 7.13 4.48
N MET A 62 -21.54 6.30 3.67
CA MET A 62 -21.74 4.85 3.65
C MET A 62 -20.89 4.13 4.70
N LYS A 63 -20.00 4.85 5.39
CA LYS A 63 -18.98 4.26 6.28
C LYS A 63 -18.22 3.13 5.58
N THR A 64 -17.94 3.32 4.30
CA THR A 64 -17.29 2.31 3.46
C THR A 64 -16.18 2.96 2.63
N ILE A 65 -15.00 2.38 2.67
CA ILE A 65 -13.82 2.83 1.94
C ILE A 65 -13.47 1.80 0.87
N GLY A 66 -13.26 2.26 -0.36
CA GLY A 66 -12.72 1.42 -1.43
C GLY A 66 -11.21 1.27 -1.27
N ILE A 67 -10.69 0.07 -1.48
CA ILE A 67 -9.25 -0.20 -1.52
C ILE A 67 -8.95 -0.78 -2.90
N LEU A 68 -8.13 -0.09 -3.69
CA LEU A 68 -7.58 -0.61 -4.94
C LEU A 68 -6.17 -1.13 -4.69
N CYS A 69 -5.92 -2.37 -5.09
CA CYS A 69 -4.64 -3.06 -4.98
C CYS A 69 -4.38 -3.77 -6.31
N ALA A 70 -3.17 -3.70 -6.84
CA ALA A 70 -2.88 -4.36 -8.11
C ALA A 70 -2.91 -5.89 -7.97
N ASP A 71 -2.25 -6.41 -6.94
CA ASP A 71 -2.12 -7.84 -6.68
C ASP A 71 -2.13 -8.12 -5.18
N SER A 72 -3.13 -8.85 -4.70
CA SER A 72 -3.26 -9.21 -3.30
C SER A 72 -2.36 -10.38 -2.87
N SER A 73 -1.64 -11.02 -3.79
CA SER A 73 -0.62 -12.03 -3.48
C SER A 73 0.77 -11.43 -3.24
N ASP A 74 1.02 -10.21 -3.72
CA ASP A 74 2.25 -9.48 -3.43
C ASP A 74 2.38 -9.19 -1.93
N LEU A 75 3.49 -9.62 -1.32
CA LEU A 75 3.70 -9.54 0.14
C LEU A 75 3.62 -8.11 0.68
N TYR A 76 4.15 -7.13 -0.06
CA TYR A 76 4.11 -5.73 0.35
C TYR A 76 2.69 -5.17 0.27
N LEU A 77 2.02 -5.39 -0.86
CA LEU A 77 0.65 -4.90 -1.10
C LEU A 77 -0.35 -5.58 -0.15
N ALA A 78 -0.26 -6.90 0.04
CA ALA A 78 -1.08 -7.65 0.98
C ALA A 78 -0.92 -7.14 2.43
N LYS A 79 0.30 -6.86 2.84
CA LYS A 79 0.60 -6.33 4.18
C LYS A 79 0.06 -4.91 4.37
N ALA A 80 0.16 -4.08 3.32
CA ALA A 80 -0.43 -2.74 3.31
C ALA A 80 -1.97 -2.80 3.45
N VAL A 81 -2.63 -3.64 2.65
CA VAL A 81 -4.09 -3.86 2.73
C VAL A 81 -4.49 -4.30 4.14
N TYR A 82 -3.75 -5.23 4.75
CA TYR A 82 -4.00 -5.68 6.13
C TYR A 82 -3.93 -4.51 7.13
N PHE A 83 -2.90 -3.66 7.08
CA PHE A 83 -2.77 -2.55 8.01
C PHE A 83 -3.85 -1.49 7.78
N ILE A 84 -4.18 -1.19 6.51
CA ILE A 84 -5.23 -0.23 6.17
C ILE A 84 -6.59 -0.73 6.68
N GLU A 85 -6.98 -1.99 6.35
CA GLU A 85 -8.25 -2.58 6.78
C GLU A 85 -8.38 -2.58 8.31
N ARG A 86 -7.35 -3.01 9.02
CA ARG A 86 -7.33 -3.02 10.49
C ARG A 86 -7.62 -1.63 11.05
N ASN A 87 -6.91 -0.60 10.56
CA ASN A 87 -7.09 0.76 11.05
C ASN A 87 -8.46 1.35 10.65
N LEU A 88 -8.99 1.03 9.47
CA LEU A 88 -10.34 1.43 9.05
C LEU A 88 -11.40 0.81 9.98
N ARG A 89 -11.30 -0.48 10.26
CA ARG A 89 -12.23 -1.21 11.13
C ARG A 89 -12.19 -0.69 12.58
N GLU A 90 -11.00 -0.36 13.11
CA GLU A 90 -10.84 0.28 14.42
C GLU A 90 -11.53 1.66 14.51
N ASN A 91 -11.72 2.33 13.35
CA ASN A 91 -12.43 3.60 13.22
C ASN A 91 -13.87 3.46 12.68
N GLU A 92 -14.45 2.25 12.78
CA GLU A 92 -15.83 1.95 12.40
C GLU A 92 -16.14 2.17 10.91
N TYR A 93 -15.15 1.99 10.03
CA TYR A 93 -15.33 1.95 8.58
C TYR A 93 -15.24 0.50 8.08
N ASN A 94 -16.09 0.17 7.10
CA ASN A 94 -15.97 -1.04 6.31
C ASN A 94 -15.02 -0.79 5.13
N SER A 95 -14.49 -1.85 4.54
CA SER A 95 -13.69 -1.75 3.32
C SER A 95 -14.21 -2.66 2.22
N VAL A 96 -14.02 -2.25 0.97
CA VAL A 96 -14.25 -3.05 -0.23
C VAL A 96 -12.95 -3.11 -0.99
N LEU A 97 -12.35 -4.30 -1.12
CA LEU A 97 -11.12 -4.53 -1.86
C LEU A 97 -11.43 -4.89 -3.32
N CYS A 98 -10.78 -4.20 -4.26
CA CYS A 98 -10.73 -4.57 -5.66
C CYS A 98 -9.27 -4.81 -6.07
N CYS A 99 -8.98 -6.00 -6.58
CA CYS A 99 -7.69 -6.31 -7.21
C CYS A 99 -7.76 -5.92 -8.68
N THR A 100 -6.91 -4.97 -9.10
CA THR A 100 -7.03 -4.35 -10.42
C THR A 100 -6.14 -4.98 -11.48
N GLY A 101 -5.13 -5.79 -11.09
CA GLY A 101 -4.02 -6.04 -12.00
C GLY A 101 -3.20 -4.77 -12.24
N TYR A 102 -2.35 -4.82 -13.26
CA TYR A 102 -1.40 -3.73 -13.56
C TYR A 102 -1.84 -2.84 -14.73
N GLU A 103 -2.81 -3.28 -15.54
CA GLU A 103 -3.28 -2.55 -16.70
C GLU A 103 -4.08 -1.29 -16.30
N VAL A 104 -3.90 -0.22 -17.06
CA VAL A 104 -4.52 1.09 -16.78
C VAL A 104 -6.03 1.04 -16.87
N GLU A 105 -6.55 0.34 -17.88
CA GLU A 105 -8.00 0.25 -18.10
C GLU A 105 -8.69 -0.52 -16.97
N ASP A 106 -8.08 -1.60 -16.45
CA ASP A 106 -8.61 -2.36 -15.33
C ASP A 106 -8.64 -1.51 -14.04
N LYS A 107 -7.62 -0.65 -13.83
CA LYS A 107 -7.59 0.32 -12.72
C LYS A 107 -8.73 1.32 -12.83
N LYS A 108 -8.96 1.88 -14.03
CA LYS A 108 -10.06 2.82 -14.30
C LYS A 108 -11.42 2.18 -14.08
N GLU A 109 -11.63 0.95 -14.57
CA GLU A 109 -12.89 0.22 -14.39
C GLU A 109 -13.17 -0.09 -12.92
N SER A 110 -12.15 -0.55 -12.19
CA SER A 110 -12.26 -0.84 -10.75
C SER A 110 -12.57 0.42 -9.94
N LEU A 111 -11.96 1.56 -10.29
CA LEU A 111 -12.28 2.85 -9.64
C LEU A 111 -13.72 3.27 -9.93
N LYS A 112 -14.18 3.19 -11.18
CA LYS A 112 -15.58 3.47 -11.55
C LYS A 112 -16.56 2.59 -10.79
N LEU A 113 -16.23 1.29 -10.61
CA LEU A 113 -17.05 0.37 -9.84
C LEU A 113 -17.20 0.85 -8.39
N LEU A 114 -16.11 1.19 -7.72
CA LEU A 114 -16.15 1.69 -6.34
C LEU A 114 -16.94 3.00 -6.22
N LEU A 115 -16.76 3.94 -7.15
CA LEU A 115 -17.53 5.19 -7.18
C LEU A 115 -19.04 4.91 -7.34
N SER A 116 -19.41 3.94 -8.17
CA SER A 116 -20.82 3.54 -8.33
C SER A 116 -21.44 2.92 -7.08
N GLN A 117 -20.63 2.38 -6.18
CA GLN A 117 -21.04 1.87 -4.87
C GLN A 117 -21.13 2.95 -3.79
N HIS A 118 -20.88 4.22 -4.15
CA HIS A 118 -20.94 5.38 -3.25
C HIS A 118 -20.01 5.25 -2.03
N VAL A 119 -18.79 4.73 -2.23
CA VAL A 119 -17.79 4.72 -1.15
C VAL A 119 -17.43 6.14 -0.73
N ASP A 120 -17.06 6.33 0.53
CA ASP A 120 -16.76 7.67 1.09
C ASP A 120 -15.38 8.17 0.66
N SER A 121 -14.45 7.27 0.33
CA SER A 121 -13.10 7.54 -0.16
C SER A 121 -12.53 6.29 -0.84
N VAL A 122 -11.47 6.46 -1.62
CA VAL A 122 -10.70 5.34 -2.20
C VAL A 122 -9.23 5.45 -1.78
N VAL A 123 -8.68 4.32 -1.33
CA VAL A 123 -7.24 4.13 -1.08
C VAL A 123 -6.65 3.33 -2.23
N MET A 124 -5.64 3.87 -2.89
CA MET A 124 -4.86 3.20 -3.93
C MET A 124 -3.53 2.73 -3.32
N VAL A 125 -3.35 1.42 -3.26
CA VAL A 125 -2.24 0.77 -2.55
C VAL A 125 -1.13 0.42 -3.52
N GLY A 126 0.01 1.12 -3.41
CA GLY A 126 1.20 0.90 -4.21
C GLY A 126 1.48 1.99 -5.24
N SER A 127 2.74 2.06 -5.65
CA SER A 127 3.27 3.11 -6.52
C SER A 127 2.94 2.95 -8.01
N ASN A 128 2.33 1.85 -8.40
CA ASN A 128 1.96 1.52 -9.77
C ASN A 128 0.68 2.22 -10.27
N PHE A 129 -0.05 2.93 -9.39
CA PHE A 129 -1.22 3.70 -9.78
C PHE A 129 -0.87 5.02 -10.45
N ILE A 130 0.33 5.56 -10.21
CA ILE A 130 0.82 6.77 -10.85
C ILE A 130 1.73 6.39 -12.01
N LEU A 131 1.35 6.85 -13.19
CA LEU A 131 2.05 6.60 -14.44
C LEU A 131 2.89 7.83 -14.82
N ASN A 132 3.89 7.62 -15.68
CA ASN A 132 4.78 8.69 -16.12
C ASN A 132 4.09 9.72 -17.01
N ASP A 133 3.08 9.29 -17.77
CA ASP A 133 2.25 10.18 -18.56
C ASP A 133 1.19 10.82 -17.67
N ALA A 134 1.19 12.14 -17.61
CA ALA A 134 0.24 12.90 -16.81
C ALA A 134 -1.22 12.70 -17.28
N GLU A 135 -1.44 12.51 -18.58
CA GLU A 135 -2.78 12.31 -19.15
C GLU A 135 -3.37 10.97 -18.71
N GLU A 136 -2.54 9.95 -18.56
CA GLU A 136 -2.97 8.63 -18.08
C GLU A 136 -3.44 8.66 -16.62
N ASN A 137 -3.02 9.65 -15.82
CA ASN A 137 -3.44 9.84 -14.43
C ASN A 137 -4.71 10.69 -14.26
N GLN A 138 -5.31 11.20 -15.36
CA GLN A 138 -6.49 12.05 -15.29
C GLN A 138 -7.67 11.41 -14.55
N TYR A 139 -7.83 10.09 -14.66
CA TYR A 139 -8.90 9.34 -13.98
C TYR A 139 -8.88 9.48 -12.45
N ILE A 140 -7.70 9.73 -11.85
CA ILE A 140 -7.55 9.99 -10.42
C ILE A 140 -8.09 11.38 -10.07
N LYS A 141 -7.79 12.40 -10.89
CA LYS A 141 -8.31 13.76 -10.70
C LYS A 141 -9.83 13.80 -10.82
N ASP A 142 -10.35 13.12 -11.86
CA ASP A 142 -11.80 13.05 -12.09
C ASP A 142 -12.53 12.42 -10.90
N ALA A 143 -11.98 11.37 -10.31
CA ALA A 143 -12.53 10.74 -9.10
C ALA A 143 -12.42 11.67 -7.88
N ALA A 144 -11.30 12.39 -7.75
CA ALA A 144 -11.04 13.31 -6.63
C ALA A 144 -11.98 14.53 -6.61
N GLU A 145 -12.64 14.86 -7.73
CA GLU A 145 -13.71 15.87 -7.74
C GLU A 145 -14.91 15.48 -6.87
N SER A 146 -15.14 14.19 -6.69
CA SER A 146 -16.31 13.65 -5.98
C SER A 146 -16.01 13.17 -4.57
N ILE A 147 -14.85 12.52 -4.36
CA ILE A 147 -14.45 11.92 -3.08
C ILE A 147 -12.95 12.06 -2.86
N PRO A 148 -12.45 12.05 -1.60
CA PRO A 148 -11.02 12.03 -1.33
C PRO A 148 -10.35 10.76 -1.88
N ILE A 149 -9.18 10.92 -2.50
CA ILE A 149 -8.33 9.82 -2.97
C ILE A 149 -7.06 9.78 -2.13
N MET A 150 -6.76 8.62 -1.56
CA MET A 150 -5.56 8.37 -0.76
C MET A 150 -4.57 7.51 -1.56
N LEU A 151 -3.34 7.97 -1.70
CA LEU A 151 -2.27 7.24 -2.38
C LEU A 151 -1.24 6.75 -1.35
N LEU A 152 -0.99 5.45 -1.35
CA LEU A 152 0.11 4.86 -0.59
C LEU A 152 1.32 4.62 -1.48
N ASN A 153 2.46 5.15 -1.05
CA ASN A 153 3.76 5.01 -1.71
C ASN A 153 3.82 5.54 -3.15
N ALA A 154 3.01 6.55 -3.45
CA ALA A 154 3.01 7.30 -4.70
C ALA A 154 2.82 8.78 -4.42
N ASP A 155 3.23 9.62 -5.36
CA ASP A 155 3.15 11.08 -5.28
C ASP A 155 2.38 11.63 -6.47
N TYR A 156 1.30 12.37 -6.20
CA TYR A 156 0.49 13.01 -7.22
C TYR A 156 -0.15 14.29 -6.67
N ASP A 157 0.23 15.42 -7.25
CA ASP A 157 -0.26 16.73 -6.84
C ASP A 157 -1.58 17.08 -7.56
N ALA A 158 -2.68 16.94 -6.83
CA ALA A 158 -4.01 17.31 -7.29
C ALA A 158 -4.93 17.65 -6.11
N PRO A 159 -5.94 18.53 -6.29
CA PRO A 159 -6.93 18.79 -5.25
C PRO A 159 -7.60 17.50 -4.77
N ASN A 160 -7.82 17.39 -3.45
CA ASN A 160 -8.47 16.26 -2.80
C ASN A 160 -7.77 14.89 -3.00
N VAL A 161 -6.48 14.92 -3.38
CA VAL A 161 -5.59 13.75 -3.41
C VAL A 161 -4.57 13.89 -2.29
N TYR A 162 -4.40 12.83 -1.52
CA TYR A 162 -3.52 12.79 -0.35
C TYR A 162 -2.51 11.65 -0.49
N CYS A 163 -1.23 11.95 -0.30
CA CYS A 163 -0.14 11.03 -0.51
C CYS A 163 0.58 10.72 0.80
N THR A 164 0.78 9.43 1.08
CA THR A 164 1.64 8.97 2.18
C THR A 164 2.67 8.01 1.61
N LEU A 165 3.95 8.36 1.72
CA LEU A 165 5.03 7.63 1.04
C LEU A 165 6.31 7.60 1.87
N CYS A 166 7.20 6.67 1.51
CA CYS A 166 8.58 6.64 1.97
C CYS A 166 9.47 7.49 1.04
N ASP A 167 10.51 8.12 1.59
CA ASP A 167 11.60 8.67 0.78
C ASP A 167 12.49 7.53 0.27
N ASP A 168 11.98 6.81 -0.73
CA ASP A 168 12.65 5.67 -1.34
C ASP A 168 14.00 6.07 -1.99
N PHE A 169 14.10 7.31 -2.46
CA PHE A 169 15.35 7.85 -3.00
C PHE A 169 16.42 7.90 -1.91
N LYS A 170 16.13 8.60 -0.80
CA LYS A 170 17.10 8.76 0.28
C LYS A 170 17.44 7.44 0.95
N ALA A 171 16.46 6.58 1.16
CA ALA A 171 16.65 5.28 1.80
C ALA A 171 17.56 4.37 0.98
N THR A 172 17.39 4.33 -0.36
CA THR A 172 18.26 3.53 -1.24
C THR A 172 19.63 4.17 -1.39
N GLN A 173 19.71 5.51 -1.45
CA GLN A 173 20.98 6.22 -1.43
C GLN A 173 21.79 5.86 -0.19
N ASP A 174 21.20 5.97 1.01
CA ASP A 174 21.90 5.69 2.27
C ASP A 174 22.38 4.23 2.36
N ALA A 175 21.54 3.28 1.94
CA ALA A 175 21.89 1.87 1.91
C ALA A 175 23.07 1.59 0.96
N THR A 176 23.06 2.20 -0.22
CA THR A 176 24.16 2.04 -1.20
C THR A 176 25.43 2.75 -0.74
N GLU A 177 25.30 3.97 -0.19
CA GLU A 177 26.45 4.69 0.36
C GLU A 177 27.12 3.95 1.52
N ALA A 178 26.38 3.22 2.34
CA ALA A 178 26.96 2.41 3.41
C ALA A 178 27.94 1.36 2.87
N LEU A 179 27.59 0.71 1.75
CA LEU A 179 28.47 -0.22 1.06
C LEU A 179 29.68 0.48 0.43
N ILE A 180 29.47 1.62 -0.24
CA ILE A 180 30.56 2.40 -0.84
C ILE A 180 31.58 2.85 0.22
N LYS A 181 31.08 3.35 1.37
CA LYS A 181 31.91 3.79 2.50
C LYS A 181 32.66 2.63 3.17
N SER A 182 32.15 1.39 3.07
CA SER A 182 32.91 0.19 3.51
C SER A 182 33.97 -0.29 2.51
N GLY A 183 34.11 0.40 1.36
CA GLY A 183 35.11 0.11 0.34
C GLY A 183 34.62 -0.81 -0.78
N ILE A 184 33.30 -0.97 -0.95
CA ILE A 184 32.69 -1.80 -2.01
C ILE A 184 32.11 -0.88 -3.08
N ASP A 185 32.65 -0.99 -4.30
CA ASP A 185 32.24 -0.20 -5.46
C ASP A 185 31.51 -1.03 -6.53
N ASP A 186 31.76 -2.33 -6.56
CA ASP A 186 31.14 -3.27 -7.50
C ASP A 186 29.79 -3.75 -6.92
N ILE A 187 28.77 -2.88 -6.98
CA ILE A 187 27.45 -3.12 -6.39
C ILE A 187 26.43 -3.33 -7.51
N LEU A 188 25.88 -4.53 -7.63
CA LEU A 188 24.74 -4.81 -8.51
C LEU A 188 23.46 -4.20 -7.90
N TYR A 189 22.74 -3.37 -8.64
CA TYR A 189 21.39 -2.96 -8.32
C TYR A 189 20.39 -3.82 -9.09
N LEU A 190 19.65 -4.64 -8.35
CA LEU A 190 18.67 -5.56 -8.92
C LEU A 190 17.24 -5.05 -8.59
N TYR A 191 16.44 -4.79 -9.62
CA TYR A 191 15.10 -4.26 -9.48
C TYR A 191 14.11 -4.98 -10.39
N ASN A 192 12.80 -4.84 -10.12
CA ASN A 192 11.74 -5.52 -10.86
C ASN A 192 10.61 -4.58 -11.29
N SER A 193 10.70 -3.29 -10.98
CA SER A 193 9.63 -2.34 -11.28
C SER A 193 10.18 -0.98 -11.69
N ARG A 194 9.48 -0.36 -12.67
CA ARG A 194 9.70 1.03 -13.10
C ARG A 194 8.58 1.95 -12.62
N SER A 195 7.84 1.54 -11.60
CA SER A 195 6.85 2.38 -10.92
C SER A 195 7.49 3.63 -10.30
N TYR A 196 6.67 4.56 -9.79
CA TYR A 196 7.16 5.75 -9.10
C TYR A 196 8.21 5.41 -8.03
N SER A 197 7.93 4.48 -7.12
CA SER A 197 8.88 4.02 -6.09
C SER A 197 10.12 3.37 -6.70
N GLY A 198 9.95 2.50 -7.70
CA GLY A 198 11.06 1.83 -8.39
C GLY A 198 12.05 2.82 -9.01
N GLN A 199 11.54 3.89 -9.66
CA GLN A 199 12.37 4.96 -10.23
C GLN A 199 13.10 5.76 -9.14
N LYS A 200 12.45 6.06 -8.02
CA LYS A 200 13.08 6.75 -6.88
C LYS A 200 14.22 5.91 -6.27
N LYS A 201 14.01 4.62 -6.10
CA LYS A 201 15.04 3.69 -5.61
C LYS A 201 16.24 3.63 -6.56
N LEU A 202 16.00 3.47 -7.87
CA LEU A 202 17.09 3.47 -8.87
C LEU A 202 17.86 4.79 -8.86
N ALA A 203 17.17 5.92 -8.80
CA ALA A 203 17.80 7.23 -8.73
C ALA A 203 18.61 7.39 -7.42
N GLY A 204 18.13 6.86 -6.30
CA GLY A 204 18.88 6.82 -5.03
C GLY A 204 20.18 6.03 -5.13
N TYR A 205 20.14 4.82 -5.74
CA TYR A 205 21.32 4.04 -6.03
C TYR A 205 22.35 4.82 -6.88
N GLN A 206 21.89 5.45 -7.97
CA GLN A 206 22.75 6.27 -8.83
C GLN A 206 23.36 7.47 -8.08
N SER A 207 22.54 8.14 -7.26
CA SER A 207 22.97 9.29 -6.47
C SER A 207 24.03 8.94 -5.45
N ALA A 208 24.01 7.72 -4.88
CA ALA A 208 25.04 7.25 -3.94
C ALA A 208 26.44 7.24 -4.57
N TYR A 209 26.57 6.81 -5.82
CA TYR A 209 27.82 6.87 -6.54
C TYR A 209 28.28 8.30 -6.78
N LEU A 210 27.39 9.16 -7.28
CA LEU A 210 27.70 10.56 -7.57
C LEU A 210 28.12 11.34 -6.31
N ALA A 211 27.45 11.09 -5.19
CA ALA A 211 27.79 11.70 -3.91
C ALA A 211 29.16 11.27 -3.34
N ASN A 212 29.74 10.19 -3.87
CA ASN A 212 31.06 9.69 -3.51
C ASN A 212 32.10 9.86 -4.66
N ASP A 213 31.85 10.80 -5.60
CA ASP A 213 32.72 11.10 -6.75
C ASP A 213 33.02 9.88 -7.62
N LYS A 214 32.07 8.94 -7.73
CA LYS A 214 32.20 7.71 -8.50
C LYS A 214 31.29 7.71 -9.73
N LEU A 215 31.72 7.04 -10.79
CA LEU A 215 30.91 6.88 -11.99
C LEU A 215 29.89 5.74 -11.80
N VAL A 216 28.67 5.99 -12.24
CA VAL A 216 27.61 4.97 -12.27
C VAL A 216 27.80 4.08 -13.50
N ASN A 217 28.02 2.79 -13.28
CA ASN A 217 28.05 1.83 -14.37
C ASN A 217 26.62 1.28 -14.62
N LYS A 218 26.15 1.41 -15.87
CA LYS A 218 24.82 0.95 -16.27
C LYS A 218 24.69 -0.58 -16.29
N ASP A 219 25.78 -1.30 -16.49
CA ASP A 219 25.79 -2.76 -16.51
C ASP A 219 25.45 -3.37 -15.14
N TYR A 220 25.61 -2.58 -14.06
CA TYR A 220 25.21 -2.97 -12.71
C TYR A 220 23.75 -2.65 -12.37
N GLN A 221 22.95 -2.14 -13.32
CA GLN A 221 21.54 -1.79 -13.10
C GLN A 221 20.66 -2.76 -13.88
N GLN A 222 20.25 -3.84 -13.23
CA GLN A 222 19.60 -4.97 -13.89
C GLN A 222 18.14 -5.12 -13.46
N CYS A 223 17.25 -5.20 -14.46
CA CYS A 223 15.81 -5.38 -14.26
C CYS A 223 15.44 -6.84 -14.42
N PHE A 224 14.86 -7.42 -13.38
CA PHE A 224 14.24 -8.75 -13.44
C PHE A 224 12.77 -8.59 -13.82
N GLU A 225 12.36 -9.15 -14.95
CA GLU A 225 10.99 -9.03 -15.50
C GLU A 225 10.08 -10.23 -15.15
N GLY A 226 10.47 -11.05 -14.17
CA GLY A 226 9.66 -12.19 -13.71
C GLY A 226 8.64 -11.82 -12.64
N SER A 227 7.85 -12.82 -12.23
CA SER A 227 6.86 -12.68 -11.16
C SER A 227 7.52 -12.39 -9.79
N HIS A 228 6.79 -11.71 -8.89
CA HIS A 228 7.17 -11.46 -7.49
C HIS A 228 7.33 -12.74 -6.64
N GLU A 229 6.88 -13.89 -7.13
CA GLU A 229 7.03 -15.17 -6.46
C GLU A 229 8.17 -16.02 -7.05
N ASP A 230 8.75 -15.61 -8.18
CA ASP A 230 9.73 -16.39 -8.93
C ASP A 230 11.16 -16.22 -8.39
N ILE A 231 11.39 -16.69 -7.17
CA ILE A 231 12.70 -16.69 -6.51
C ILE A 231 13.73 -17.53 -7.30
N GLU A 232 13.31 -18.64 -7.92
CA GLU A 232 14.20 -19.47 -8.74
C GLU A 232 14.60 -18.74 -10.03
N GLY A 233 13.68 -18.03 -10.66
CA GLY A 233 13.97 -17.17 -11.81
C GLY A 233 14.95 -16.06 -11.46
N VAL A 234 14.82 -15.41 -10.29
CA VAL A 234 15.79 -14.43 -9.80
C VAL A 234 17.17 -15.07 -9.64
N THR A 235 17.23 -16.26 -9.04
CA THR A 235 18.49 -17.00 -8.84
C THR A 235 19.16 -17.29 -10.19
N ALA A 236 18.40 -17.78 -11.16
CA ALA A 236 18.91 -18.06 -12.51
C ALA A 236 19.33 -16.78 -13.26
N PHE A 237 18.59 -15.68 -13.06
CA PHE A 237 18.92 -14.39 -13.66
C PHE A 237 20.26 -13.85 -13.14
N VAL A 238 20.48 -13.86 -11.81
CA VAL A 238 21.75 -13.43 -11.21
C VAL A 238 22.89 -14.37 -11.63
N GLN A 239 22.63 -15.69 -11.74
CA GLN A 239 23.61 -16.66 -12.24
C GLN A 239 24.03 -16.33 -13.67
N LYS A 240 23.07 -16.03 -14.54
CA LYS A 240 23.36 -15.64 -15.93
C LYS A 240 24.27 -14.41 -16.01
N LEU A 241 23.97 -13.35 -15.24
CA LEU A 241 24.82 -12.16 -15.19
C LEU A 241 26.26 -12.50 -14.78
N TRP A 242 26.39 -13.40 -13.80
CA TRP A 242 27.69 -13.86 -13.35
C TRP A 242 28.45 -14.68 -14.42
N ASP A 243 27.76 -15.58 -15.11
CA ASP A 243 28.30 -16.41 -16.18
C ASP A 243 28.69 -15.57 -17.41
N ASP A 244 27.94 -14.51 -17.69
CA ASP A 244 28.22 -13.53 -18.75
C ASP A 244 29.41 -12.61 -18.41
N GLY A 245 30.03 -12.79 -17.21
CA GLY A 245 31.23 -12.11 -16.81
C GLY A 245 31.06 -10.91 -15.90
N LEU A 246 29.84 -10.51 -15.55
CA LEU A 246 29.61 -9.42 -14.59
C LEU A 246 30.07 -9.87 -13.19
N ARG A 247 30.94 -9.10 -12.55
CA ARG A 247 31.48 -9.39 -11.21
C ARG A 247 31.08 -8.30 -10.24
N PHE A 248 30.52 -8.67 -9.09
CA PHE A 248 30.07 -7.76 -8.05
C PHE A 248 30.39 -8.33 -6.67
N LYS A 249 30.62 -7.44 -5.71
CA LYS A 249 30.89 -7.75 -4.30
C LYS A 249 29.69 -7.43 -3.39
N ALA A 250 28.71 -6.71 -3.91
CA ALA A 250 27.45 -6.49 -3.21
C ALA A 250 26.28 -6.45 -4.20
N ILE A 251 25.09 -6.74 -3.67
CA ILE A 251 23.82 -6.59 -4.37
C ILE A 251 22.88 -5.75 -3.49
N VAL A 252 22.36 -4.66 -4.05
CA VAL A 252 21.26 -3.89 -3.47
C VAL A 252 20.02 -4.19 -4.29
N THR A 253 18.93 -4.56 -3.64
CA THR A 253 17.71 -4.95 -4.34
C THR A 253 16.56 -3.97 -4.06
N SER A 254 15.63 -3.85 -5.00
CA SER A 254 14.42 -3.04 -4.83
C SER A 254 13.38 -3.69 -3.93
N GLU A 255 13.51 -5.01 -3.68
CA GLU A 255 12.59 -5.80 -2.83
C GLU A 255 13.31 -7.03 -2.24
N ASP A 256 12.82 -7.52 -1.09
CA ASP A 256 13.46 -8.63 -0.36
C ASP A 256 13.42 -9.97 -1.10
N PHE A 257 12.40 -10.26 -1.93
CA PHE A 257 12.37 -11.51 -2.68
C PHE A 257 13.54 -11.61 -3.68
N LEU A 258 13.96 -10.49 -4.26
CA LEU A 258 15.16 -10.40 -5.10
C LEU A 258 16.42 -10.71 -4.29
N ALA A 259 16.49 -10.21 -3.05
CA ALA A 259 17.59 -10.49 -2.13
C ALA A 259 17.65 -11.96 -1.73
N VAL A 260 16.50 -12.63 -1.59
CA VAL A 260 16.42 -14.08 -1.35
C VAL A 260 16.99 -14.86 -2.55
N GLY A 261 16.59 -14.49 -3.77
CA GLY A 261 17.13 -15.09 -4.99
C GLY A 261 18.65 -14.91 -5.11
N ALA A 262 19.15 -13.70 -4.79
CA ALA A 262 20.58 -13.42 -4.72
C ALA A 262 21.30 -14.27 -3.66
N THR A 263 20.68 -14.53 -2.52
CA THR A 263 21.24 -15.42 -1.47
C THR A 263 21.35 -16.86 -1.97
N LYS A 264 20.34 -17.36 -2.68
CA LYS A 264 20.38 -18.70 -3.30
C LYS A 264 21.48 -18.80 -4.35
N PHE A 265 21.66 -17.77 -5.19
CA PHE A 265 22.77 -17.66 -6.14
C PHE A 265 24.13 -17.75 -5.41
N ALA A 266 24.33 -16.97 -4.35
CA ALA A 266 25.57 -16.98 -3.59
C ALA A 266 25.88 -18.38 -3.04
N LYS A 267 24.87 -19.05 -2.46
CA LYS A 267 25.00 -20.41 -1.94
C LYS A 267 25.37 -21.42 -3.03
N ALA A 268 24.73 -21.34 -4.19
CA ALA A 268 25.03 -22.24 -5.34
C ALA A 268 26.48 -22.08 -5.82
N ASN A 269 27.02 -20.86 -5.76
CA ASN A 269 28.40 -20.56 -6.17
C ASN A 269 29.42 -20.64 -5.02
N LYS A 270 29.02 -21.11 -3.84
CA LYS A 270 29.87 -21.22 -2.64
C LYS A 270 30.48 -19.88 -2.20
N LEU A 271 29.81 -18.78 -2.48
CA LEU A 271 30.17 -17.45 -2.00
C LEU A 271 29.67 -17.29 -0.56
N SER A 272 30.57 -16.92 0.34
CA SER A 272 30.22 -16.65 1.75
C SER A 272 29.56 -15.28 1.88
N ILE A 273 28.40 -15.23 2.52
CA ILE A 273 27.74 -13.97 2.89
C ILE A 273 28.05 -13.71 4.37
N PRO A 274 28.52 -12.53 4.74
CA PRO A 274 28.77 -11.31 3.95
C PRO A 274 30.18 -11.20 3.35
N LYS A 275 31.09 -12.16 3.59
CA LYS A 275 32.51 -12.05 3.32
C LYS A 275 32.84 -11.87 1.84
N ASP A 276 32.27 -12.72 0.96
CA ASP A 276 32.54 -12.72 -0.49
C ASP A 276 31.48 -11.89 -1.24
N LEU A 277 30.24 -11.83 -0.72
CA LEU A 277 29.14 -11.10 -1.31
C LEU A 277 28.26 -10.50 -0.18
N GLN A 278 28.02 -9.20 -0.24
CA GLN A 278 27.06 -8.52 0.66
C GLN A 278 25.71 -8.30 -0.03
N ILE A 279 24.61 -8.41 0.72
CA ILE A 279 23.27 -8.31 0.15
C ILE A 279 22.40 -7.38 1.03
N ILE A 280 21.76 -6.39 0.37
CA ILE A 280 20.78 -5.51 1.00
C ILE A 280 19.45 -5.68 0.28
N GLY A 281 18.38 -5.99 1.06
CA GLY A 281 16.99 -6.04 0.64
C GLY A 281 16.26 -4.71 0.78
N TYR A 282 14.97 -4.74 0.47
CA TYR A 282 14.06 -3.60 0.65
C TYR A 282 12.66 -4.09 1.06
N ASN A 283 11.99 -3.38 1.94
CA ASN A 283 10.70 -3.58 2.60
C ASN A 283 10.77 -4.22 3.99
N ASP A 284 11.90 -4.78 4.39
CA ASP A 284 12.08 -5.48 5.69
C ASP A 284 10.96 -6.49 5.98
N SER A 285 10.63 -7.29 4.98
CA SER A 285 9.59 -8.30 5.03
C SER A 285 10.02 -9.54 5.83
N VAL A 286 9.08 -10.45 6.09
CA VAL A 286 9.38 -11.73 6.75
C VAL A 286 10.46 -12.55 6.03
N LEU A 287 10.62 -12.38 4.73
CA LEU A 287 11.65 -13.06 3.92
C LEU A 287 13.07 -12.80 4.42
N THR A 288 13.32 -11.61 4.98
CA THR A 288 14.64 -11.25 5.53
C THR A 288 15.05 -12.13 6.70
N LEU A 289 14.09 -12.56 7.49
CA LEU A 289 14.30 -13.45 8.65
C LEU A 289 14.29 -14.92 8.28
N CYS A 290 13.70 -15.29 7.14
CA CYS A 290 13.69 -16.65 6.60
C CYS A 290 14.97 -17.01 5.81
N SER A 291 15.84 -16.04 5.56
CA SER A 291 17.11 -16.23 4.87
C SER A 291 18.25 -16.59 5.83
N GLU A 292 19.23 -17.30 5.35
CA GLU A 292 20.46 -17.66 6.10
C GLU A 292 21.69 -17.25 5.28
N PRO A 293 22.45 -16.24 5.75
CA PRO A 293 22.19 -15.41 6.94
C PRO A 293 20.94 -14.52 6.77
N SER A 294 20.37 -14.03 7.91
CA SER A 294 19.29 -13.05 7.85
C SER A 294 19.70 -11.78 7.11
N LEU A 295 18.79 -11.23 6.27
CA LEU A 295 19.12 -10.16 5.35
C LEU A 295 19.03 -8.78 6.00
N THR A 296 20.07 -7.98 5.80
CA THR A 296 20.01 -6.52 5.94
C THR A 296 19.01 -5.98 4.93
N SER A 297 18.11 -5.14 5.36
CA SER A 297 17.04 -4.60 4.48
C SER A 297 16.64 -3.20 4.91
N VAL A 298 16.14 -2.41 3.96
CA VAL A 298 15.53 -1.12 4.24
C VAL A 298 14.10 -1.33 4.74
N ASN A 299 13.82 -0.91 5.97
CA ASN A 299 12.46 -0.79 6.48
C ASN A 299 11.86 0.53 6.03
N ASN A 300 10.85 0.49 5.18
CA ASN A 300 10.17 1.67 4.65
C ASN A 300 9.02 2.16 5.55
N ARG A 301 8.88 1.60 6.76
CA ARG A 301 7.87 1.98 7.76
C ARG A 301 6.43 1.82 7.27
N LEU A 302 6.15 0.72 6.58
CA LEU A 302 4.85 0.46 5.95
C LEU A 302 3.67 0.58 6.92
N GLU A 303 3.78 0.02 8.13
CA GLU A 303 2.70 0.09 9.14
C GLU A 303 2.41 1.54 9.54
N ASP A 304 3.45 2.33 9.82
CA ASP A 304 3.30 3.75 10.19
C ASP A 304 2.69 4.57 9.04
N MET A 305 3.11 4.31 7.79
CA MET A 305 2.52 4.94 6.62
C MET A 305 1.03 4.62 6.50
N CYS A 306 0.63 3.36 6.69
CA CYS A 306 -0.78 2.95 6.62
C CYS A 306 -1.61 3.59 7.74
N ILE A 307 -1.09 3.66 8.97
CA ILE A 307 -1.73 4.34 10.10
C ILE A 307 -1.93 5.82 9.78
N GLN A 308 -0.88 6.50 9.31
CA GLN A 308 -0.97 7.92 8.95
C GLN A 308 -1.94 8.18 7.79
N LEU A 309 -1.93 7.32 6.77
CA LEU A 309 -2.84 7.43 5.63
C LEU A 309 -4.30 7.33 6.07
N VAL A 310 -4.66 6.35 6.92
CA VAL A 310 -6.02 6.20 7.45
C VAL A 310 -6.38 7.37 8.36
N LYS A 311 -5.44 7.87 9.19
CA LYS A 311 -5.65 9.08 9.99
C LYS A 311 -5.95 10.30 9.12
N THR A 312 -5.21 10.49 8.03
CA THR A 312 -5.44 11.56 7.06
C THR A 312 -6.81 11.42 6.41
N LEU A 313 -7.18 10.21 5.97
CA LEU A 313 -8.48 9.90 5.39
C LEU A 313 -9.63 10.29 6.33
N ILE A 314 -9.58 9.83 7.58
CA ILE A 314 -10.65 10.08 8.57
C ILE A 314 -10.72 11.56 8.92
N GLY A 315 -9.58 12.25 9.09
CA GLY A 315 -9.53 13.69 9.30
C GLY A 315 -10.20 14.44 8.15
N THR A 316 -9.87 14.10 6.90
CA THR A 316 -10.47 14.69 5.70
C THR A 316 -12.00 14.47 5.66
N LEU A 317 -12.47 13.25 5.88
CA LEU A 317 -13.91 12.93 5.91
C LEU A 317 -14.66 13.63 7.05
N SER A 318 -13.94 14.00 8.12
CA SER A 318 -14.50 14.77 9.25
C SER A 318 -14.44 16.28 9.04
N GLY A 319 -13.94 16.75 7.89
CA GLY A 319 -13.79 18.18 7.58
C GLY A 319 -12.58 18.84 8.25
N THR A 320 -11.66 18.07 8.80
CA THR A 320 -10.40 18.59 9.34
C THR A 320 -9.42 18.81 8.19
N GLU A 321 -8.75 19.95 8.19
CA GLU A 321 -7.66 20.22 7.24
C GLU A 321 -6.48 19.29 7.51
N MET A 322 -6.11 18.49 6.50
CA MET A 322 -5.05 17.49 6.60
C MET A 322 -3.95 17.79 5.57
N PRO A 323 -2.68 17.45 5.88
CA PRO A 323 -1.60 17.62 4.91
C PRO A 323 -1.84 16.73 3.69
N GLN A 324 -1.72 17.30 2.50
CA GLN A 324 -1.87 16.53 1.25
C GLN A 324 -0.74 15.52 1.05
N LYS A 325 0.42 15.73 1.68
CA LYS A 325 1.58 14.87 1.54
C LYS A 325 2.27 14.63 2.87
N THR A 326 2.54 13.37 3.17
CA THR A 326 3.35 12.94 4.32
C THR A 326 4.44 12.00 3.85
N ILE A 327 5.70 12.30 4.18
CA ILE A 327 6.87 11.51 3.76
C ILE A 327 7.53 10.92 5.00
N PHE A 328 7.77 9.63 4.97
CA PHE A 328 8.50 8.88 6.00
C PHE A 328 9.93 8.63 5.56
N SER A 329 10.87 8.67 6.48
CA SER A 329 12.25 8.23 6.24
C SER A 329 12.35 6.73 6.41
N GLY A 330 12.94 6.04 5.42
CA GLY A 330 13.31 4.63 5.55
C GLY A 330 14.48 4.45 6.50
N GLU A 331 14.60 3.26 7.07
CA GLU A 331 15.67 2.88 8.01
C GLU A 331 16.38 1.61 7.54
N LEU A 332 17.71 1.60 7.53
CA LEU A 332 18.49 0.41 7.20
C LEU A 332 18.60 -0.49 8.43
N ILE A 333 17.93 -1.64 8.40
CA ILE A 333 17.97 -2.67 9.44
C ILE A 333 19.12 -3.63 9.13
N LYS A 334 20.21 -3.47 9.86
CA LYS A 334 21.42 -4.29 9.68
C LYS A 334 21.25 -5.68 10.26
N ARG A 335 21.66 -6.71 9.49
CA ARG A 335 21.65 -8.12 9.87
C ARG A 335 22.90 -8.82 9.31
N GLY A 336 22.87 -10.16 9.27
CA GLY A 336 24.04 -10.98 8.94
C GLY A 336 24.45 -10.97 7.47
N SER A 337 23.73 -10.32 6.55
CA SER A 337 24.10 -10.31 5.14
C SER A 337 25.02 -9.15 4.74
N THR A 338 25.41 -8.29 5.66
CA THR A 338 26.37 -7.19 5.43
C THR A 338 27.29 -6.97 6.62
N ASP A 339 28.46 -6.37 6.37
CA ASP A 339 29.46 -5.93 7.36
C ASP A 339 29.62 -4.39 7.36
N ILE A 340 28.51 -3.64 7.26
CA ILE A 340 28.45 -2.16 7.15
C ILE A 340 27.98 -1.47 8.44
#